data_3b6a54bbaccca8ffb460e8f2857b2afc
#
_entry.id   3b6a54bbaccca8ffb460e8f2857b2afc
#
_cell.length_a   1.000
_cell.length_b   1.000
_cell.length_c   1.000
_cell.angle_alpha   90.00
_cell.angle_beta   90.00
_cell.angle_gamma   90.00
#
_symmetry.space_group_name_H-M   'P 1'
#
loop_
_entity.id
_entity.type
_entity.pdbx_description
1 polymer ?
#
loop_
_entity_poly.entity_id
_entity_poly.type
_entity_poly.pdbx_seq_one_letter_code
_entity_poly.pdbx_strand_id
1 'polypeptide(L)'
;MLAGLFFVVGTLPQAISPWGAVTLSNTSGVSDPNLHRWSAALAGGPDCGMAAILFYLAWRPLRAPAVVQWIALAVIVFLTANVPFVGPAVALVAVPVVLVLVAYPAPRDLLTPPWIDGFSPPRLAVGTLVAVVLVADAALALASQLRGTEELARNYDSAANAEHLINVALAALLGGMRRLGSRPLAAMAGAVVAFLGAAAIAVPSNPGSWGTVGGAVGVAAGLALVALVAYEWRTQPSTTRVAPSHQR
;
A
#
# COMPACT_ATOMS: atom_id res chain seq x y z
N MET A 1 10.39 -13.28 -5.51
CA MET A 1 9.28 -13.87 -6.30
C MET A 1 8.27 -14.64 -5.43
N LEU A 2 8.69 -15.61 -4.59
CA LEU A 2 7.75 -16.39 -3.75
C LEU A 2 6.87 -15.54 -2.84
N ALA A 3 7.42 -14.52 -2.18
CA ALA A 3 6.63 -13.60 -1.34
C ALA A 3 5.56 -12.85 -2.17
N GLY A 4 5.88 -12.38 -3.37
CA GLY A 4 4.90 -11.75 -4.26
C GLY A 4 3.79 -12.70 -4.68
N LEU A 5 4.13 -13.96 -4.99
CA LEU A 5 3.15 -14.99 -5.33
C LEU A 5 2.22 -15.30 -4.14
N PHE A 6 2.76 -15.34 -2.92
CA PHE A 6 1.99 -15.50 -1.69
C PHE A 6 0.89 -14.44 -1.57
N PHE A 7 1.24 -13.14 -1.79
CA PHE A 7 0.26 -12.06 -1.76
C PHE A 7 -0.79 -12.20 -2.88
N VAL A 8 -0.39 -12.47 -4.13
CA VAL A 8 -1.34 -12.60 -5.25
C VAL A 8 -2.37 -13.69 -5.00
N VAL A 9 -1.93 -14.88 -4.61
CA VAL A 9 -2.85 -16.02 -4.42
C VAL A 9 -3.80 -15.79 -3.25
N GLY A 10 -3.32 -15.18 -2.15
CA GLY A 10 -4.13 -14.95 -0.95
C GLY A 10 -5.11 -13.79 -1.09
N THR A 11 -4.83 -12.79 -1.91
CA THR A 11 -5.53 -11.51 -1.88
C THR A 11 -6.28 -11.13 -3.15
N LEU A 12 -5.97 -11.76 -4.30
CA LEU A 12 -6.69 -11.48 -5.54
C LEU A 12 -8.22 -11.67 -5.43
N PRO A 13 -8.73 -12.73 -4.75
CA PRO A 13 -10.16 -12.87 -4.50
C PRO A 13 -10.76 -11.70 -3.71
N GLN A 14 -10.02 -11.15 -2.75
CA GLN A 14 -10.47 -9.99 -1.97
C GLN A 14 -10.52 -8.72 -2.84
N ALA A 15 -9.54 -8.53 -3.72
CA ALA A 15 -9.50 -7.39 -4.63
C ALA A 15 -10.72 -7.32 -5.55
N ILE A 16 -11.25 -8.46 -6.03
CA ILE A 16 -12.42 -8.50 -6.92
C ILE A 16 -13.76 -8.45 -6.18
N SER A 17 -13.77 -8.55 -4.86
CA SER A 17 -14.98 -8.59 -4.02
C SER A 17 -15.97 -7.41 -4.25
N PRO A 18 -15.56 -6.15 -4.53
CA PRO A 18 -16.49 -5.08 -4.81
C PRO A 18 -17.43 -5.35 -5.99
N TRP A 19 -16.99 -6.15 -6.97
CA TRP A 19 -17.75 -6.43 -8.20
C TRP A 19 -18.31 -7.85 -8.27
N GLY A 20 -17.98 -8.71 -7.31
CA GLY A 20 -18.36 -10.12 -7.28
C GLY A 20 -19.22 -10.51 -6.07
N ALA A 21 -19.70 -11.76 -6.04
CA ALA A 21 -20.27 -12.34 -4.83
C ALA A 21 -19.15 -12.66 -3.82
N VAL A 22 -19.35 -12.33 -2.56
CA VAL A 22 -18.33 -12.43 -1.49
C VAL A 22 -18.16 -13.87 -0.99
N THR A 23 -18.16 -14.84 -1.86
CA THR A 23 -17.94 -16.25 -1.48
C THR A 23 -16.47 -16.57 -1.19
N LEU A 24 -15.55 -15.60 -1.37
CA LEU A 24 -14.10 -15.85 -1.38
C LEU A 24 -13.35 -15.27 -0.18
N SER A 25 -14.00 -14.50 0.69
CA SER A 25 -13.42 -14.06 1.96
C SER A 25 -13.82 -15.02 3.08
N ASN A 26 -12.96 -15.16 4.08
CA ASN A 26 -13.31 -15.93 5.29
C ASN A 26 -14.36 -15.15 6.09
N THR A 27 -15.62 -15.37 5.74
CA THR A 27 -16.80 -14.70 6.32
C THR A 27 -17.42 -15.50 7.47
N SER A 28 -16.68 -16.45 8.06
CA SER A 28 -17.17 -17.19 9.22
C SER A 28 -17.44 -16.23 10.38
N GLY A 29 -18.68 -16.18 10.83
CA GLY A 29 -19.13 -15.33 11.93
C GLY A 29 -19.61 -13.93 11.51
N VAL A 30 -19.71 -13.63 10.21
CA VAL A 30 -20.21 -12.37 9.68
C VAL A 30 -21.70 -12.46 9.38
N SER A 31 -22.49 -11.48 9.86
CA SER A 31 -23.94 -11.45 9.68
C SER A 31 -24.37 -11.24 8.24
N ASP A 32 -23.69 -10.35 7.52
CA ASP A 32 -23.89 -10.10 6.08
C ASP A 32 -22.52 -9.94 5.38
N PRO A 33 -22.09 -10.95 4.61
CA PRO A 33 -20.83 -10.89 3.85
C PRO A 33 -20.72 -9.68 2.91
N ASN A 34 -21.84 -9.15 2.42
CA ASN A 34 -21.82 -8.01 1.50
C ASN A 34 -21.34 -6.72 2.17
N LEU A 35 -21.49 -6.58 3.48
CA LEU A 35 -20.98 -5.43 4.24
C LEU A 35 -19.44 -5.38 4.28
N HIS A 36 -18.78 -6.52 4.06
CA HIS A 36 -17.32 -6.61 4.09
C HIS A 36 -16.65 -6.41 2.73
N ARG A 37 -17.41 -6.13 1.66
CA ARG A 37 -16.83 -5.97 0.30
C ARG A 37 -15.86 -4.81 0.20
N TRP A 38 -16.12 -3.71 0.92
CA TRP A 38 -15.19 -2.59 0.99
C TRP A 38 -13.91 -2.95 1.76
N SER A 39 -14.05 -3.58 2.93
CA SER A 39 -12.90 -4.03 3.72
C SER A 39 -12.04 -5.03 2.96
N ALA A 40 -12.67 -5.95 2.22
CA ALA A 40 -11.95 -6.88 1.34
C ALA A 40 -11.18 -6.15 0.22
N ALA A 41 -11.75 -5.09 -0.37
CA ALA A 41 -11.04 -4.27 -1.35
C ALA A 41 -9.84 -3.52 -0.73
N LEU A 42 -10.02 -3.01 0.50
CA LEU A 42 -8.95 -2.34 1.26
C LEU A 42 -7.79 -3.28 1.57
N ALA A 43 -8.03 -4.56 1.77
CA ALA A 43 -6.97 -5.55 1.89
C ALA A 43 -6.41 -5.94 0.51
N GLY A 44 -7.26 -6.36 -0.41
CA GLY A 44 -6.86 -6.94 -1.70
C GLY A 44 -6.12 -5.98 -2.62
N GLY A 45 -6.51 -4.71 -2.66
CA GLY A 45 -5.85 -3.69 -3.50
C GLY A 45 -4.40 -3.42 -3.09
N PRO A 46 -4.15 -2.98 -1.85
CA PRO A 46 -2.80 -2.77 -1.34
C PRO A 46 -1.91 -4.01 -1.40
N ASP A 47 -2.45 -5.20 -1.11
CA ASP A 47 -1.68 -6.44 -1.16
C ASP A 47 -1.29 -6.82 -2.59
N CYS A 48 -2.17 -6.61 -3.57
CA CYS A 48 -1.79 -6.74 -4.98
C CYS A 48 -0.70 -5.71 -5.35
N GLY A 49 -0.78 -4.49 -4.81
CA GLY A 49 0.27 -3.48 -4.94
C GLY A 49 1.59 -3.94 -4.32
N MET A 50 1.56 -4.52 -3.12
CA MET A 50 2.72 -5.10 -2.45
C MET A 50 3.34 -6.21 -3.31
N ALA A 51 2.52 -7.12 -3.86
CA ALA A 51 2.99 -8.17 -4.76
C ALA A 51 3.73 -7.59 -5.97
N ALA A 52 3.14 -6.59 -6.62
CA ALA A 52 3.76 -5.93 -7.79
C ALA A 52 5.13 -5.31 -7.44
N ILE A 53 5.24 -4.67 -6.29
CA ILE A 53 6.48 -4.07 -5.78
C ILE A 53 7.51 -5.15 -5.41
N LEU A 54 7.10 -6.28 -4.83
CA LEU A 54 8.00 -7.40 -4.55
C LEU A 54 8.54 -8.04 -5.84
N PHE A 55 7.72 -8.15 -6.89
CA PHE A 55 8.19 -8.58 -8.22
C PHE A 55 9.17 -7.57 -8.83
N TYR A 56 8.88 -6.26 -8.72
CA TYR A 56 9.80 -5.23 -9.17
C TYR A 56 11.15 -5.30 -8.42
N LEU A 57 11.13 -5.49 -7.09
CA LEU A 57 12.33 -5.65 -6.28
C LEU A 57 13.13 -6.89 -6.69
N ALA A 58 12.46 -8.02 -6.95
CA ALA A 58 13.11 -9.22 -7.43
C ALA A 58 13.80 -9.05 -8.78
N TRP A 59 13.21 -8.21 -9.64
CA TRP A 59 13.78 -7.90 -10.97
C TRP A 59 14.92 -6.88 -10.90
N ARG A 60 14.85 -5.90 -9.98
CA ARG A 60 15.84 -4.80 -9.87
C ARG A 60 16.27 -4.55 -8.43
N PRO A 61 16.90 -5.52 -7.77
CA PRO A 61 17.16 -5.44 -6.34
C PRO A 61 18.04 -4.26 -5.94
N LEU A 62 19.08 -3.93 -6.72
CA LEU A 62 20.02 -2.84 -6.41
C LEU A 62 19.53 -1.44 -6.83
N ARG A 63 18.34 -1.31 -7.40
CA ARG A 63 17.77 -0.04 -7.89
C ARG A 63 16.48 0.36 -7.20
N ALA A 64 16.27 -0.13 -5.99
CA ALA A 64 15.01 0.03 -5.30
C ALA A 64 15.11 0.41 -3.81
N PRO A 65 16.05 1.28 -3.37
CA PRO A 65 16.17 1.62 -1.95
C PRO A 65 14.89 2.22 -1.35
N ALA A 66 14.15 3.06 -2.09
CA ALA A 66 12.88 3.60 -1.62
C ALA A 66 11.82 2.49 -1.38
N VAL A 67 11.80 1.46 -2.25
CA VAL A 67 10.92 0.30 -2.10
C VAL A 67 11.26 -0.49 -0.84
N VAL A 68 12.55 -0.74 -0.59
CA VAL A 68 12.99 -1.51 0.58
C VAL A 68 12.66 -0.76 1.88
N GLN A 69 12.84 0.57 1.90
CA GLN A 69 12.44 1.40 3.03
C GLN A 69 10.93 1.35 3.26
N TRP A 70 10.14 1.45 2.19
CA TRP A 70 8.68 1.31 2.30
C TRP A 70 8.28 -0.05 2.85
N ILE A 71 8.88 -1.15 2.36
CA ILE A 71 8.61 -2.51 2.86
C ILE A 71 8.95 -2.61 4.36
N ALA A 72 10.07 -2.04 4.81
CA ALA A 72 10.44 -2.05 6.22
C ALA A 72 9.42 -1.29 7.08
N LEU A 73 8.97 -0.12 6.62
CA LEU A 73 7.92 0.65 7.29
C LEU A 73 6.58 -0.09 7.28
N ALA A 74 6.23 -0.73 6.16
CA ALA A 74 5.00 -1.51 6.04
C ALA A 74 4.95 -2.67 7.05
N VAL A 75 6.06 -3.37 7.26
CA VAL A 75 6.15 -4.40 8.30
C VAL A 75 5.94 -3.82 9.70
N ILE A 76 6.54 -2.67 10.00
CA ILE A 76 6.36 -2.00 11.30
C ILE A 76 4.89 -1.62 11.49
N VAL A 77 4.26 -0.99 10.49
CA VAL A 77 2.84 -0.61 10.53
C VAL A 77 1.95 -1.83 10.70
N PHE A 78 2.21 -2.91 9.93
CA PHE A 78 1.48 -4.16 10.05
C PHE A 78 1.54 -4.74 11.46
N LEU A 79 2.72 -4.84 12.05
CA LEU A 79 2.90 -5.39 13.40
C LEU A 79 2.26 -4.49 14.45
N THR A 80 2.42 -3.18 14.36
CA THR A 80 1.84 -2.24 15.35
C THR A 80 0.32 -2.15 15.27
N ALA A 81 -0.26 -2.28 14.10
CA ALA A 81 -1.71 -2.24 13.91
C ALA A 81 -2.41 -3.56 14.25
N ASN A 82 -1.77 -4.71 14.02
CA ASN A 82 -2.47 -5.99 14.13
C ASN A 82 -2.12 -6.78 15.40
N VAL A 83 -0.86 -6.79 15.85
CA VAL A 83 -0.46 -7.59 17.02
C VAL A 83 -1.26 -7.30 18.29
N PRO A 84 -1.59 -6.02 18.62
CA PRO A 84 -2.37 -5.70 19.82
C PRO A 84 -3.79 -6.28 19.84
N PHE A 85 -4.38 -6.50 18.66
CA PHE A 85 -5.78 -6.93 18.54
C PHE A 85 -5.91 -8.41 18.20
N VAL A 86 -5.11 -8.92 17.27
CA VAL A 86 -5.17 -10.30 16.78
C VAL A 86 -4.29 -11.24 17.63
N GLY A 87 -3.23 -10.70 18.21
CA GLY A 87 -2.24 -11.44 18.99
C GLY A 87 -0.95 -11.72 18.22
N PRO A 88 0.09 -12.21 18.92
CA PRO A 88 1.45 -12.33 18.37
C PRO A 88 1.58 -13.31 17.20
N ALA A 89 0.68 -14.26 17.06
CA ALA A 89 0.72 -15.24 15.96
C ALA A 89 0.56 -14.58 14.57
N VAL A 90 -0.09 -13.41 14.48
CA VAL A 90 -0.22 -12.67 13.23
C VAL A 90 1.13 -12.22 12.68
N ALA A 91 2.16 -12.07 13.53
CA ALA A 91 3.50 -11.71 13.10
C ALA A 91 4.12 -12.72 12.12
N LEU A 92 3.64 -13.99 12.12
CA LEU A 92 4.10 -15.01 11.17
C LEU A 92 3.77 -14.63 9.71
N VAL A 93 2.74 -13.83 9.48
CA VAL A 93 2.37 -13.34 8.14
C VAL A 93 3.45 -12.39 7.59
N ALA A 94 4.16 -11.67 8.47
CA ALA A 94 5.25 -10.78 8.07
C ALA A 94 6.55 -11.53 7.71
N VAL A 95 6.72 -12.79 8.10
CA VAL A 95 7.97 -13.54 7.92
C VAL A 95 8.47 -13.55 6.47
N PRO A 96 7.67 -13.83 5.42
CA PRO A 96 8.15 -13.81 4.03
C PRO A 96 8.72 -12.46 3.63
N VAL A 97 8.12 -11.37 4.12
CA VAL A 97 8.55 -10.00 3.81
C VAL A 97 9.81 -9.63 4.58
N VAL A 98 9.92 -10.02 5.85
CA VAL A 98 11.13 -9.84 6.66
C VAL A 98 12.31 -10.58 6.04
N LEU A 99 12.10 -11.79 5.52
CA LEU A 99 13.15 -12.53 4.81
C LEU A 99 13.65 -11.78 3.56
N VAL A 100 12.77 -11.08 2.84
CA VAL A 100 13.17 -10.22 1.72
C VAL A 100 14.06 -9.06 2.20
N LEU A 101 13.74 -8.45 3.34
CA LEU A 101 14.56 -7.36 3.92
C LEU A 101 15.93 -7.88 4.37
N VAL A 102 15.98 -9.04 5.01
CA VAL A 102 17.24 -9.66 5.47
C VAL A 102 18.13 -10.07 4.28
N ALA A 103 17.51 -10.56 3.21
CA ALA A 103 18.23 -10.96 1.99
C ALA A 103 18.61 -9.77 1.09
N TYR A 104 18.21 -8.53 1.42
CA TYR A 104 18.52 -7.37 0.60
C TYR A 104 20.02 -7.06 0.60
N PRO A 105 20.65 -6.94 -0.58
CA PRO A 105 22.13 -6.87 -0.69
C PRO A 105 22.74 -5.54 -0.23
N ALA A 106 21.92 -4.50 0.01
CA ALA A 106 22.39 -3.17 0.42
C ALA A 106 21.67 -2.68 1.69
N PRO A 107 21.87 -3.31 2.86
CA PRO A 107 21.12 -3.00 4.09
C PRO A 107 21.30 -1.55 4.59
N ARG A 108 22.39 -0.87 4.22
CA ARG A 108 22.61 0.55 4.53
C ARG A 108 21.55 1.46 3.91
N ASP A 109 20.92 1.04 2.81
CA ASP A 109 19.85 1.79 2.17
C ASP A 109 18.62 1.96 3.08
N LEU A 110 18.38 1.03 4.00
CA LEU A 110 17.29 1.12 4.98
C LEU A 110 17.47 2.32 5.93
N LEU A 111 18.72 2.64 6.28
CA LEU A 111 19.06 3.68 7.24
C LEU A 111 19.32 5.05 6.59
N THR A 112 19.46 5.10 5.27
CA THR A 112 19.70 6.35 4.55
C THR A 112 18.41 7.16 4.45
N PRO A 113 18.37 8.44 4.89
CA PRO A 113 17.18 9.26 4.84
C PRO A 113 16.59 9.33 3.43
N PRO A 114 15.26 9.13 3.25
CA PRO A 114 14.65 9.09 1.92
C PRO A 114 14.71 10.41 1.16
N TRP A 115 14.87 11.53 1.85
CA TRP A 115 14.92 12.89 1.28
C TRP A 115 16.31 13.32 0.80
N ILE A 116 17.36 12.50 1.01
CA ILE A 116 18.74 12.89 0.68
C ILE A 116 18.94 13.18 -0.82
N ASP A 117 18.17 12.50 -1.68
CA ASP A 117 18.22 12.69 -3.14
C ASP A 117 17.26 13.80 -3.63
N GLY A 118 16.59 14.50 -2.70
CA GLY A 118 15.63 15.57 -2.98
C GLY A 118 14.22 15.07 -3.30
N PHE A 119 13.39 15.97 -3.80
CA PHE A 119 11.95 15.75 -4.02
C PHE A 119 11.55 16.01 -5.47
N SER A 120 10.49 15.35 -5.94
CA SER A 120 9.72 15.74 -7.10
C SER A 120 8.52 16.56 -6.60
N PRO A 121 8.50 17.91 -6.75
CA PRO A 121 7.45 18.74 -6.19
C PRO A 121 6.04 18.32 -6.61
N PRO A 122 5.75 18.01 -7.90
CA PRO A 122 4.41 17.63 -8.29
C PRO A 122 3.98 16.28 -7.70
N ARG A 123 4.86 15.27 -7.69
CA ARG A 123 4.55 13.97 -7.06
C ARG A 123 4.38 14.10 -5.55
N LEU A 124 5.24 14.89 -4.90
CA LEU A 124 5.15 15.10 -3.47
C LEU A 124 3.84 15.83 -3.10
N ALA A 125 3.43 16.86 -3.86
CA ALA A 125 2.19 17.58 -3.61
C ALA A 125 0.96 16.64 -3.70
N VAL A 126 0.83 15.88 -4.80
CA VAL A 126 -0.28 14.93 -4.96
C VAL A 126 -0.18 13.81 -3.95
N GLY A 127 1.03 13.25 -3.73
CA GLY A 127 1.26 12.20 -2.75
C GLY A 127 0.93 12.63 -1.31
N THR A 128 1.24 13.87 -0.93
CA THR A 128 0.88 14.42 0.38
C THR A 128 -0.62 14.58 0.53
N LEU A 129 -1.32 15.11 -0.49
CA LEU A 129 -2.77 15.22 -0.45
C LEU A 129 -3.43 13.84 -0.26
N VAL A 130 -3.01 12.86 -1.05
CA VAL A 130 -3.45 11.47 -0.92
C VAL A 130 -3.15 10.94 0.48
N ALA A 131 -1.93 11.12 0.97
CA ALA A 131 -1.53 10.61 2.29
C ALA A 131 -2.34 11.23 3.43
N VAL A 132 -2.62 12.52 3.40
CA VAL A 132 -3.43 13.20 4.44
C VAL A 132 -4.84 12.59 4.49
N VAL A 133 -5.48 12.37 3.34
CA VAL A 133 -6.82 11.77 3.28
C VAL A 133 -6.79 10.32 3.80
N LEU A 134 -5.84 9.51 3.34
CA LEU A 134 -5.71 8.12 3.77
C LEU A 134 -5.38 7.98 5.26
N VAL A 135 -4.54 8.85 5.81
CA VAL A 135 -4.22 8.84 7.25
C VAL A 135 -5.42 9.28 8.09
N ALA A 136 -6.21 10.26 7.61
CA ALA A 136 -7.44 10.64 8.29
C ALA A 136 -8.45 9.48 8.32
N ASP A 137 -8.61 8.77 7.21
CA ASP A 137 -9.47 7.59 7.12
C ASP A 137 -8.96 6.44 8.01
N ALA A 138 -7.65 6.19 7.99
CA ALA A 138 -7.00 5.21 8.88
C ALA A 138 -7.23 5.55 10.36
N ALA A 139 -7.19 6.83 10.75
CA ALA A 139 -7.46 7.26 12.12
C ALA A 139 -8.92 6.97 12.53
N LEU A 140 -9.88 7.16 11.62
CA LEU A 140 -11.28 6.81 11.84
C LEU A 140 -11.46 5.30 11.98
N ALA A 141 -10.82 4.50 11.12
CA ALA A 141 -10.85 3.05 11.21
C ALA A 141 -10.24 2.53 12.52
N LEU A 142 -9.11 3.09 12.94
CA LEU A 142 -8.48 2.74 14.22
C LEU A 142 -9.35 3.15 15.43
N ALA A 143 -10.00 4.31 15.36
CA ALA A 143 -10.94 4.74 16.39
C ALA A 143 -12.17 3.81 16.47
N SER A 144 -12.67 3.29 15.34
CA SER A 144 -13.69 2.25 15.31
C SER A 144 -13.20 0.95 15.95
N GLN A 145 -11.97 0.53 15.63
CA GLN A 145 -11.35 -0.66 16.22
C GLN A 145 -11.26 -0.55 17.75
N LEU A 146 -10.83 0.59 18.26
CA LEU A 146 -10.68 0.81 19.70
C LEU A 146 -12.03 0.84 20.44
N ARG A 147 -13.10 1.29 19.79
CA ARG A 147 -14.47 1.24 20.37
C ARG A 147 -15.04 -0.17 20.43
N GLY A 148 -14.66 -1.05 19.48
CA GLY A 148 -15.05 -2.45 19.47
C GLY A 148 -16.56 -2.73 19.28
N THR A 149 -17.36 -1.72 18.94
CA THR A 149 -18.82 -1.83 18.88
C THR A 149 -19.33 -2.32 17.53
N GLU A 150 -18.61 -2.02 16.48
CA GLU A 150 -18.97 -2.36 15.10
C GLU A 150 -18.53 -3.79 14.74
N GLU A 151 -19.22 -4.40 13.79
CA GLU A 151 -18.93 -5.76 13.33
C GLU A 151 -17.52 -5.87 12.75
N LEU A 152 -17.09 -4.89 11.93
CA LEU A 152 -15.74 -4.81 11.39
C LEU A 152 -14.68 -4.77 12.49
N ALA A 153 -14.93 -4.00 13.57
CA ALA A 153 -14.01 -3.93 14.71
C ALA A 153 -13.92 -5.25 15.49
N ARG A 154 -15.04 -5.95 15.64
CA ARG A 154 -15.07 -7.27 16.30
C ARG A 154 -14.29 -8.34 15.52
N ASN A 155 -14.24 -8.23 14.21
CA ASN A 155 -13.47 -9.11 13.33
C ASN A 155 -12.04 -8.60 13.04
N TYR A 156 -11.60 -7.53 13.72
CA TYR A 156 -10.30 -6.89 13.52
C TYR A 156 -10.06 -6.25 12.14
N ASP A 157 -11.09 -6.19 11.29
CA ASP A 157 -11.00 -5.64 9.94
C ASP A 157 -10.69 -4.13 9.97
N SER A 158 -11.17 -3.41 11.01
CA SER A 158 -10.90 -1.98 11.13
C SER A 158 -9.42 -1.68 11.38
N ALA A 159 -8.71 -2.51 12.16
CA ALA A 159 -7.27 -2.38 12.36
C ALA A 159 -6.48 -2.70 11.07
N ALA A 160 -6.87 -3.77 10.37
CA ALA A 160 -6.28 -4.14 9.09
C ALA A 160 -6.54 -3.05 8.02
N ASN A 161 -7.74 -2.48 7.97
CA ASN A 161 -8.06 -1.37 7.07
C ASN A 161 -7.17 -0.14 7.34
N ALA A 162 -6.98 0.23 8.62
CA ALA A 162 -6.09 1.33 8.99
C ALA A 162 -4.64 1.07 8.56
N GLU A 163 -4.15 -0.14 8.76
CA GLU A 163 -2.82 -0.57 8.34
C GLU A 163 -2.61 -0.41 6.83
N HIS A 164 -3.54 -0.91 6.01
CA HIS A 164 -3.45 -0.82 4.55
C HIS A 164 -3.48 0.63 4.06
N LEU A 165 -4.34 1.47 4.62
CA LEU A 165 -4.41 2.90 4.30
C LEU A 165 -3.11 3.63 4.63
N ILE A 166 -2.51 3.36 5.79
CA ILE A 166 -1.21 3.94 6.19
C ILE A 166 -0.11 3.47 5.25
N ASN A 167 -0.08 2.20 4.86
CA ASN A 167 0.93 1.67 3.95
C ASN A 167 0.85 2.32 2.56
N VAL A 168 -0.35 2.56 2.03
CA VAL A 168 -0.54 3.29 0.76
C VAL A 168 -0.14 4.76 0.91
N ALA A 169 -0.46 5.40 2.04
CA ALA A 169 -0.05 6.77 2.34
C ALA A 169 1.48 6.91 2.36
N LEU A 170 2.18 6.00 3.04
CA LEU A 170 3.64 5.94 3.06
C LEU A 170 4.23 5.73 1.67
N ALA A 171 3.62 4.87 0.85
CA ALA A 171 4.04 4.66 -0.53
C ALA A 171 3.90 5.93 -1.37
N ALA A 172 2.79 6.67 -1.21
CA ALA A 172 2.56 7.93 -1.91
C ALA A 172 3.60 9.00 -1.52
N LEU A 173 3.90 9.13 -0.22
CA LEU A 173 4.91 10.08 0.29
C LEU A 173 6.33 9.72 -0.18
N LEU A 174 6.77 8.47 -0.01
CA LEU A 174 8.08 8.00 -0.47
C LEU A 174 8.18 8.06 -1.99
N GLY A 175 7.05 7.85 -2.68
CA GLY A 175 6.92 8.03 -4.12
C GLY A 175 7.20 9.46 -4.57
N GLY A 176 6.99 10.47 -3.73
CA GLY A 176 7.33 11.88 -3.98
C GLY A 176 8.82 12.20 -3.92
N MET A 177 9.65 11.31 -3.36
CA MET A 177 11.10 11.49 -3.30
C MET A 177 11.76 11.25 -4.68
N ARG A 178 13.02 11.71 -4.87
CA ARG A 178 13.81 11.43 -6.08
C ARG A 178 14.68 10.19 -5.97
N ARG A 179 14.54 9.44 -4.90
CA ARG A 179 15.31 8.23 -4.64
C ARG A 179 14.99 7.12 -5.66
N LEU A 180 15.97 6.28 -5.94
CA LEU A 180 15.77 5.12 -6.81
C LEU A 180 14.65 4.21 -6.25
N GLY A 181 13.72 3.79 -7.12
CA GLY A 181 12.55 3.01 -6.73
C GLY A 181 11.34 3.84 -6.31
N SER A 182 11.45 5.17 -6.17
CA SER A 182 10.30 6.02 -5.80
C SER A 182 9.24 6.11 -6.89
N ARG A 183 9.62 6.13 -8.18
CA ARG A 183 8.66 6.18 -9.30
C ARG A 183 7.74 4.96 -9.34
N PRO A 184 8.23 3.69 -9.32
CA PRO A 184 7.34 2.53 -9.25
C PRO A 184 6.50 2.53 -7.96
N LEU A 185 7.02 3.04 -6.84
CA LEU A 185 6.26 3.15 -5.60
C LEU A 185 5.10 4.16 -5.73
N ALA A 186 5.35 5.33 -6.34
CA ALA A 186 4.30 6.31 -6.64
C ALA A 186 3.26 5.76 -7.63
N ALA A 187 3.70 5.04 -8.66
CA ALA A 187 2.79 4.42 -9.63
C ALA A 187 1.89 3.38 -8.97
N MET A 188 2.46 2.54 -8.10
CA MET A 188 1.72 1.56 -7.32
C MET A 188 0.72 2.25 -6.39
N ALA A 189 1.13 3.23 -5.61
CA ALA A 189 0.24 3.97 -4.72
C ALA A 189 -0.91 4.62 -5.50
N GLY A 190 -0.62 5.25 -6.65
CA GLY A 190 -1.65 5.81 -7.52
C GLY A 190 -2.61 4.77 -8.07
N ALA A 191 -2.11 3.62 -8.52
CA ALA A 191 -2.94 2.52 -9.01
C ALA A 191 -3.87 1.96 -7.91
N VAL A 192 -3.34 1.77 -6.70
CA VAL A 192 -4.12 1.31 -5.54
C VAL A 192 -5.19 2.34 -5.16
N VAL A 193 -4.87 3.63 -5.10
CA VAL A 193 -5.86 4.68 -4.78
C VAL A 193 -6.96 4.76 -5.85
N ALA A 194 -6.61 4.66 -7.14
CA ALA A 194 -7.60 4.61 -8.22
C ALA A 194 -8.49 3.35 -8.11
N PHE A 195 -7.91 2.20 -7.80
CA PHE A 195 -8.63 0.96 -7.55
C PHE A 195 -9.60 1.09 -6.37
N LEU A 196 -9.14 1.61 -5.22
CA LEU A 196 -9.99 1.84 -4.05
C LEU A 196 -11.11 2.84 -4.36
N GLY A 197 -10.83 3.88 -5.13
CA GLY A 197 -11.85 4.81 -5.62
C GLY A 197 -12.93 4.11 -6.44
N ALA A 198 -12.54 3.23 -7.38
CA ALA A 198 -13.47 2.43 -8.18
C ALA A 198 -14.27 1.44 -7.31
N ALA A 199 -13.62 0.81 -6.34
CA ALA A 199 -14.28 -0.06 -5.37
C ALA A 199 -15.32 0.70 -4.52
N ALA A 200 -15.00 1.91 -4.06
CA ALA A 200 -15.93 2.75 -3.31
C ALA A 200 -17.17 3.13 -4.14
N ILE A 201 -17.02 3.36 -5.45
CA ILE A 201 -18.13 3.59 -6.37
C ILE A 201 -18.99 2.32 -6.52
N ALA A 202 -18.38 1.14 -6.55
CA ALA A 202 -19.09 -0.13 -6.69
C ALA A 202 -19.88 -0.51 -5.43
N VAL A 203 -19.40 -0.14 -4.24
CA VAL A 203 -20.02 -0.46 -2.94
C VAL A 203 -20.15 0.80 -2.07
N PRO A 204 -20.92 1.82 -2.50
CA PRO A 204 -20.91 3.14 -1.87
C PRO A 204 -21.53 3.17 -0.47
N SER A 205 -22.39 2.21 -0.15
CA SER A 205 -23.07 2.09 1.15
C SER A 205 -22.38 1.16 2.14
N ASN A 206 -21.27 0.53 1.76
CA ASN A 206 -20.53 -0.32 2.69
C ASN A 206 -19.91 0.52 3.83
N PRO A 207 -19.84 -0.03 5.06
CA PRO A 207 -19.21 0.65 6.19
C PRO A 207 -17.76 1.08 5.85
N GLY A 208 -17.45 2.34 6.14
CA GLY A 208 -16.14 2.93 5.86
C GLY A 208 -15.86 3.24 4.39
N SER A 209 -16.77 2.93 3.45
CA SER A 209 -16.59 3.29 2.02
C SER A 209 -16.59 4.81 1.84
N TRP A 210 -15.75 5.26 0.89
CA TRP A 210 -15.71 6.70 0.51
C TRP A 210 -16.96 7.17 -0.24
N GLY A 211 -17.89 6.24 -0.56
CA GLY A 211 -19.07 6.52 -1.36
C GLY A 211 -18.75 6.90 -2.80
N THR A 212 -19.76 7.24 -3.58
CA THR A 212 -19.61 7.54 -5.01
C THR A 212 -18.72 8.78 -5.25
N VAL A 213 -18.93 9.86 -4.48
CA VAL A 213 -18.17 11.11 -4.66
C VAL A 213 -16.73 10.96 -4.24
N GLY A 214 -16.48 10.42 -3.03
CA GLY A 214 -15.13 10.16 -2.56
C GLY A 214 -14.41 9.15 -3.45
N GLY A 215 -15.12 8.15 -3.96
CA GLY A 215 -14.59 7.19 -4.92
C GLY A 215 -14.15 7.86 -6.24
N ALA A 216 -14.96 8.76 -6.79
CA ALA A 216 -14.58 9.50 -8.00
C ALA A 216 -13.33 10.38 -7.78
N VAL A 217 -13.24 11.04 -6.64
CA VAL A 217 -12.05 11.80 -6.24
C VAL A 217 -10.84 10.89 -6.10
N GLY A 218 -11.00 9.72 -5.48
CA GLY A 218 -9.95 8.70 -5.35
C GLY A 218 -9.43 8.23 -6.71
N VAL A 219 -10.34 7.91 -7.65
CA VAL A 219 -9.95 7.54 -9.03
C VAL A 219 -9.14 8.66 -9.68
N ALA A 220 -9.64 9.91 -9.62
CA ALA A 220 -8.96 11.05 -10.24
C ALA A 220 -7.57 11.30 -9.63
N ALA A 221 -7.45 11.27 -8.30
CA ALA A 221 -6.18 11.48 -7.60
C ALA A 221 -5.17 10.35 -7.89
N GLY A 222 -5.63 9.09 -7.89
CA GLY A 222 -4.79 7.95 -8.23
C GLY A 222 -4.28 7.98 -9.66
N LEU A 223 -5.16 8.27 -10.62
CA LEU A 223 -4.77 8.42 -12.03
C LEU A 223 -3.84 9.61 -12.25
N ALA A 224 -4.04 10.73 -11.54
CA ALA A 224 -3.14 11.88 -11.61
C ALA A 224 -1.72 11.50 -11.16
N LEU A 225 -1.57 10.74 -10.08
CA LEU A 225 -0.27 10.29 -9.61
C LEU A 225 0.41 9.36 -10.61
N VAL A 226 -0.33 8.41 -11.20
CA VAL A 226 0.18 7.52 -12.27
C VAL A 226 0.61 8.32 -13.50
N ALA A 227 -0.21 9.29 -13.91
CA ALA A 227 0.09 10.15 -15.07
C ALA A 227 1.35 11.00 -14.86
N LEU A 228 1.53 11.57 -13.66
CA LEU A 228 2.76 12.29 -13.28
C LEU A 228 4.00 11.40 -13.39
N VAL A 229 3.92 10.17 -12.90
CA VAL A 229 5.02 9.22 -13.01
C VAL A 229 5.31 8.88 -14.47
N ALA A 230 4.28 8.62 -15.26
CA ALA A 230 4.44 8.32 -16.69
C ALA A 230 5.04 9.51 -17.46
N TYR A 231 4.63 10.74 -17.14
CA TYR A 231 5.21 11.96 -17.70
C TYR A 231 6.70 12.08 -17.36
N GLU A 232 7.07 11.90 -16.08
CA GLU A 232 8.47 11.96 -15.66
C GLU A 232 9.34 10.86 -16.29
N TRP A 233 8.82 9.67 -16.55
CA TRP A 233 9.57 8.64 -17.27
C TRP A 233 9.89 9.03 -18.71
N ARG A 234 9.00 9.78 -19.37
CA ARG A 234 9.20 10.23 -20.74
C ARG A 234 10.17 11.42 -20.83
N THR A 235 10.07 12.35 -19.88
CA THR A 235 10.80 13.64 -19.94
C THR A 235 12.14 13.62 -19.20
N GLN A 236 12.27 12.76 -18.20
CA GLN A 236 13.48 12.64 -17.38
C GLN A 236 13.97 11.18 -17.38
N PRO A 237 14.56 10.70 -18.49
CA PRO A 237 15.17 9.39 -18.49
C PRO A 237 16.18 9.31 -17.36
N SER A 238 16.18 8.20 -16.64
CA SER A 238 17.03 7.97 -15.47
C SER A 238 18.50 8.18 -15.90
N THR A 239 19.06 9.35 -15.61
CA THR A 239 20.49 9.55 -15.71
C THR A 239 21.12 8.61 -14.70
N THR A 240 21.54 7.47 -15.19
CA THR A 240 22.41 6.57 -14.42
C THR A 240 23.69 7.37 -14.20
N ARG A 241 23.82 8.05 -13.05
CA ARG A 241 25.13 8.51 -12.60
C ARG A 241 25.94 7.23 -12.39
N VAL A 242 26.69 6.86 -13.43
CA VAL A 242 27.82 5.98 -13.28
C VAL A 242 28.74 6.76 -12.35
N ALA A 243 28.83 6.33 -11.09
CA ALA A 243 29.85 6.86 -10.19
C ALA A 243 31.19 6.73 -10.92
N PRO A 244 32.01 7.80 -10.99
CA PRO A 244 33.31 7.66 -11.55
C PRO A 244 34.03 6.55 -10.79
N SER A 245 34.43 5.51 -11.51
CA SER A 245 35.30 4.47 -10.99
C SER A 245 36.53 5.16 -10.41
N HIS A 246 36.62 5.23 -9.07
CA HIS A 246 37.88 5.52 -8.43
C HIS A 246 38.84 4.38 -8.80
N GLN A 247 39.57 4.57 -9.90
CA GLN A 247 40.81 3.86 -10.15
C GLN A 247 41.77 4.25 -9.02
N ARG A 248 41.99 3.33 -8.10
CA ARG A 248 43.21 3.19 -7.33
C ARG A 248 43.59 1.73 -7.25
#